data_2961292453b52287e8e574e1ae94cfd6
#
_entry.id   2961292453b52287e8e574e1ae94cfd6
#
_cell.length_a   1.000
_cell.length_b   1.000
_cell.length_c   1.000
_cell.angle_alpha   90.00
_cell.angle_beta   90.00
_cell.angle_gamma   90.00
#
_symmetry.space_group_name_H-M   'P 1'
#
loop_
_entity.id
_entity.type
_entity.pdbx_description
1 polymer ?
#
loop_
_entity_poly.entity_id
_entity_poly.type
_entity_poly.pdbx_seq_one_letter_code
_entity_poly.pdbx_strand_id
1 'polypeptide(L)'
;AVAGTKPGADRVRWVHGYATDLPPLQVDLVTMTGNVSQVFVADAEWAATLRAAYAALRPDGHLVFETRDPVVKAWLEWNRERSYQQTVVPGVGGVQAWHELLDVRGQLVSFRSTVVFESDGAVLTSESTLRFRHRDEITASLAAAGYVVDEVRQAPDRPGRELVFIARRASSLIGHA
;
A
#
# COMPACT_ATOMS: atom_id res chain seq x y z
N ALA A 1 -19.53 1.63 -2.29
CA ALA A 1 -20.78 2.36 -2.00
C ALA A 1 -20.57 3.48 -0.96
N VAL A 2 -19.98 3.21 0.21
CA VAL A 2 -19.83 4.20 1.31
C VAL A 2 -18.99 5.42 0.91
N ALA A 3 -17.89 5.23 0.16
CA ALA A 3 -17.03 6.33 -0.26
C ALA A 3 -17.76 7.34 -1.15
N GLY A 4 -18.68 6.88 -2.01
CA GLY A 4 -19.46 7.74 -2.89
C GLY A 4 -20.49 8.64 -2.19
N THR A 5 -20.75 8.44 -0.90
CA THR A 5 -21.68 9.27 -0.11
C THR A 5 -20.98 10.38 0.68
N LYS A 6 -19.65 10.43 0.65
CA LYS A 6 -18.88 11.44 1.40
C LYS A 6 -18.84 12.77 0.65
N PRO A 7 -18.75 13.91 1.37
CA PRO A 7 -18.59 15.22 0.75
C PRO A 7 -17.41 15.23 -0.22
N GLY A 8 -17.60 15.75 -1.44
CA GLY A 8 -16.57 15.81 -2.49
C GLY A 8 -16.38 14.51 -3.29
N ALA A 9 -17.18 13.47 -3.03
CA ALA A 9 -17.11 12.22 -3.79
C ALA A 9 -17.45 12.37 -5.28
N ASP A 10 -18.22 13.40 -5.63
CA ASP A 10 -18.54 13.84 -7.00
C ASP A 10 -17.30 14.26 -7.80
N ARG A 11 -16.22 14.65 -7.12
CA ARG A 11 -14.93 15.00 -7.73
C ARG A 11 -14.02 13.78 -7.98
N VAL A 12 -14.45 12.59 -7.52
CA VAL A 12 -13.66 11.36 -7.60
C VAL A 12 -14.28 10.43 -8.63
N ARG A 13 -13.50 10.01 -9.61
CA ARG A 13 -13.86 8.92 -10.50
C ARG A 13 -13.43 7.59 -9.89
N TRP A 14 -14.40 6.80 -9.47
CA TRP A 14 -14.17 5.47 -8.92
C TRP A 14 -14.07 4.44 -10.04
N VAL A 15 -12.99 3.67 -10.04
CA VAL A 15 -12.76 2.55 -10.96
C VAL A 15 -12.66 1.28 -10.13
N HIS A 16 -13.48 0.29 -10.42
CA HIS A 16 -13.41 -1.03 -9.80
C HIS A 16 -12.50 -1.92 -10.64
N GLY A 17 -11.39 -2.39 -10.05
CA GLY A 17 -10.39 -3.20 -10.75
C GLY A 17 -9.01 -3.08 -10.11
N TYR A 18 -8.04 -3.63 -10.79
CA TYR A 18 -6.61 -3.51 -10.44
C TYR A 18 -5.98 -2.31 -11.14
N ALA A 19 -4.78 -1.93 -10.75
CA ALA A 19 -4.04 -0.86 -11.42
C ALA A 19 -3.79 -1.17 -12.91
N THR A 20 -3.72 -2.44 -13.27
CA THR A 20 -3.59 -2.90 -14.67
C THR A 20 -4.86 -2.69 -15.51
N ASP A 21 -6.00 -2.46 -14.88
CA ASP A 21 -7.30 -2.25 -15.53
C ASP A 21 -7.62 -0.75 -15.71
N LEU A 22 -6.70 0.13 -15.34
CA LEU A 22 -6.89 1.57 -15.48
C LEU A 22 -7.06 1.94 -16.96
N PRO A 23 -8.06 2.80 -17.27
CA PRO A 23 -8.17 3.36 -18.61
C PRO A 23 -6.94 4.24 -18.91
N PRO A 24 -6.68 4.60 -20.16
CA PRO A 24 -5.64 5.57 -20.49
C PRO A 24 -5.79 6.83 -19.68
N LEU A 25 -4.77 7.16 -18.89
CA LEU A 25 -4.70 8.34 -18.03
C LEU A 25 -3.41 9.10 -18.30
N GLN A 26 -3.44 10.41 -18.01
CA GLN A 26 -2.25 11.26 -17.98
C GLN A 26 -2.36 12.14 -16.74
N VAL A 27 -1.71 11.69 -15.66
CA VAL A 27 -1.76 12.34 -14.35
C VAL A 27 -0.38 12.80 -13.91
N ASP A 28 -0.32 13.77 -13.03
CA ASP A 28 0.94 14.30 -12.50
C ASP A 28 1.42 13.50 -11.28
N LEU A 29 0.47 12.81 -10.60
CA LEU A 29 0.75 12.07 -9.37
C LEU A 29 -0.06 10.77 -9.33
N VAL A 30 0.62 9.69 -8.99
CA VAL A 30 0.03 8.41 -8.57
C VAL A 30 0.44 8.16 -7.13
N THR A 31 -0.50 7.76 -6.29
CA THR A 31 -0.22 7.39 -4.89
C THR A 31 -0.69 5.98 -4.59
N MET A 32 0.09 5.25 -3.79
CA MET A 32 -0.30 3.97 -3.20
C MET A 32 -0.15 4.09 -1.68
N THR A 33 -1.26 4.28 -0.97
CA THR A 33 -1.29 4.53 0.48
C THR A 33 -1.71 3.30 1.28
N GLY A 34 -1.48 3.31 2.61
CA GLY A 34 -1.84 2.20 3.50
C GLY A 34 -0.95 0.98 3.34
N ASN A 35 0.32 1.17 2.94
CA ASN A 35 1.27 0.09 2.71
C ASN A 35 0.81 -0.94 1.65
N VAL A 36 -0.02 -0.51 0.69
CA VAL A 36 -0.59 -1.39 -0.35
C VAL A 36 0.48 -2.05 -1.22
N SER A 37 1.68 -1.46 -1.32
CA SER A 37 2.81 -2.06 -2.03
C SER A 37 3.18 -3.47 -1.51
N GLN A 38 2.87 -3.78 -0.26
CA GLN A 38 3.16 -5.06 0.37
C GLN A 38 2.16 -6.17 0.01
N VAL A 39 0.98 -5.86 -0.53
CA VAL A 39 -0.01 -6.87 -0.94
C VAL A 39 0.41 -7.63 -2.19
N PHE A 40 1.31 -7.05 -3.00
CA PHE A 40 1.86 -7.70 -4.19
C PHE A 40 2.92 -8.73 -3.80
N VAL A 41 2.48 -9.95 -3.53
CA VAL A 41 3.35 -11.05 -3.10
C VAL A 41 4.26 -11.50 -4.23
N ALA A 42 3.71 -11.66 -5.44
CA ALA A 42 4.47 -12.05 -6.63
C ALA A 42 5.19 -10.85 -7.27
N ASP A 43 6.44 -11.08 -7.73
CA ASP A 43 7.21 -10.03 -8.41
C ASP A 43 6.58 -9.61 -9.74
N ALA A 44 5.91 -10.52 -10.42
CA ALA A 44 5.21 -10.22 -11.67
C ALA A 44 4.05 -9.22 -11.47
N GLU A 45 3.27 -9.38 -10.40
CA GLU A 45 2.17 -8.47 -10.04
C GLU A 45 2.70 -7.09 -9.63
N TRP A 46 3.77 -7.07 -8.82
CA TRP A 46 4.44 -5.84 -8.43
C TRP A 46 4.95 -5.09 -9.67
N ALA A 47 5.68 -5.77 -10.55
CA ALA A 47 6.19 -5.17 -11.78
C ALA A 47 5.08 -4.70 -12.72
N ALA A 48 3.97 -5.45 -12.83
CA ALA A 48 2.81 -5.04 -13.63
C ALA A 48 2.15 -3.77 -13.08
N THR A 49 1.99 -3.68 -11.76
CA THR A 49 1.45 -2.50 -11.08
C THR A 49 2.34 -1.27 -11.30
N LEU A 50 3.67 -1.41 -11.16
CA LEU A 50 4.61 -0.32 -11.42
C LEU A 50 4.54 0.16 -12.87
N ARG A 51 4.45 -0.75 -13.85
CA ARG A 51 4.30 -0.38 -15.27
C ARG A 51 2.97 0.31 -15.55
N ALA A 52 1.87 -0.13 -14.93
CA ALA A 52 0.56 0.49 -15.10
C ALA A 52 0.56 1.93 -14.53
N ALA A 53 1.14 2.12 -13.35
CA ALA A 53 1.32 3.44 -12.74
C ALA A 53 2.23 4.33 -13.61
N TYR A 54 3.32 3.77 -14.16
CA TYR A 54 4.21 4.49 -15.09
C TYR A 54 3.47 4.96 -16.34
N ALA A 55 2.66 4.10 -16.94
CA ALA A 55 1.89 4.44 -18.15
C ALA A 55 0.85 5.55 -17.87
N ALA A 56 0.28 5.59 -16.68
CA ALA A 56 -0.70 6.60 -16.25
C ALA A 56 -0.07 7.97 -15.96
N LEU A 57 1.22 8.03 -15.63
CA LEU A 57 1.91 9.28 -15.34
C LEU A 57 2.28 10.04 -16.62
N ARG A 58 2.24 11.37 -16.56
CA ARG A 58 2.91 12.23 -17.53
C ARG A 58 4.43 12.16 -17.40
N PRO A 59 5.21 12.54 -18.42
CA PRO A 59 6.64 12.80 -18.22
C PRO A 59 6.86 13.71 -17.01
N ASP A 60 7.85 13.40 -16.17
CA ASP A 60 8.15 14.06 -14.90
C ASP A 60 7.08 13.96 -13.80
N GLY A 61 5.99 13.24 -14.05
CA GLY A 61 5.01 12.88 -13.01
C GLY A 61 5.59 11.91 -11.98
N HIS A 62 5.00 11.88 -10.78
CA HIS A 62 5.55 11.16 -9.64
C HIS A 62 4.65 10.01 -9.18
N LEU A 63 5.29 8.90 -8.84
CA LEU A 63 4.72 7.82 -8.04
C LEU A 63 5.20 7.98 -6.60
N VAL A 64 4.25 8.06 -5.65
CA VAL A 64 4.55 8.15 -4.21
C VAL A 64 3.85 7.03 -3.47
N PHE A 65 4.60 6.28 -2.67
CA PHE A 65 4.04 5.22 -1.85
C PHE A 65 4.87 4.96 -0.60
N GLU A 66 4.20 4.41 0.41
CA GLU A 66 4.86 3.93 1.61
C GLU A 66 4.90 2.41 1.67
N THR A 67 5.87 1.92 2.43
CA THR A 67 6.00 0.52 2.81
C THR A 67 6.65 0.41 4.18
N ARG A 68 6.28 -0.61 4.96
CA ARG A 68 6.97 -0.87 6.24
C ARG A 68 8.40 -1.29 5.98
N ASP A 69 9.32 -0.72 6.75
CA ASP A 69 10.72 -1.12 6.69
C ASP A 69 10.89 -2.55 7.27
N PRO A 70 11.36 -3.53 6.49
CA PRO A 70 11.55 -4.89 6.95
C PRO A 70 12.57 -5.01 8.08
N VAL A 71 13.50 -4.07 8.20
CA VAL A 71 14.51 -4.04 9.29
C VAL A 71 13.86 -3.90 10.66
N VAL A 72 12.74 -3.18 10.74
CA VAL A 72 11.98 -2.97 11.99
C VAL A 72 11.24 -4.21 12.45
N LYS A 73 10.93 -5.15 11.53
CA LYS A 73 10.15 -6.36 11.83
C LYS A 73 8.84 -6.05 12.56
N ALA A 74 8.09 -5.09 12.05
CA ALA A 74 6.84 -4.62 12.66
C ALA A 74 5.84 -5.75 12.95
N TRP A 75 5.92 -6.88 12.24
CA TRP A 75 5.08 -8.06 12.45
C TRP A 75 5.29 -8.75 13.81
N LEU A 76 6.39 -8.49 14.52
CA LEU A 76 6.61 -9.01 15.88
C LEU A 76 5.64 -8.39 16.90
N GLU A 77 5.01 -7.27 16.55
CA GLU A 77 3.95 -6.63 17.34
C GLU A 77 2.55 -7.14 16.96
N TRP A 78 2.42 -8.02 15.95
CA TRP A 78 1.14 -8.57 15.52
C TRP A 78 0.75 -9.75 16.41
N ASN A 79 0.36 -9.44 17.61
CA ASN A 79 -0.24 -10.32 18.59
C ASN A 79 -1.37 -9.58 19.30
N ARG A 80 -2.27 -10.32 19.94
CA ARG A 80 -3.44 -9.72 20.57
C ARG A 80 -3.07 -8.69 21.64
N GLU A 81 -2.05 -8.93 22.42
CA GLU A 81 -1.63 -8.06 23.52
C GLU A 81 -1.24 -6.64 23.01
N ARG A 82 -0.51 -6.56 21.90
CA ARG A 82 0.04 -5.30 21.35
C ARG A 82 -0.85 -4.65 20.30
N SER A 83 -1.64 -5.44 19.58
CA SER A 83 -2.44 -4.95 18.45
C SER A 83 -3.93 -4.81 18.78
N TYR A 84 -4.36 -5.18 20.00
CA TYR A 84 -5.75 -5.03 20.42
C TYR A 84 -6.18 -3.57 20.42
N GLN A 85 -7.29 -3.32 19.77
CA GLN A 85 -7.94 -2.01 19.72
C GLN A 85 -9.44 -2.17 19.97
N GLN A 86 -10.01 -1.21 20.67
CA GLN A 86 -11.45 -1.08 20.83
C GLN A 86 -11.87 0.32 20.39
N THR A 87 -12.88 0.40 19.57
CA THR A 87 -13.40 1.67 19.05
C THR A 87 -14.92 1.61 18.94
N VAL A 88 -15.55 2.78 18.96
CA VAL A 88 -16.98 2.91 18.68
C VAL A 88 -17.14 3.43 17.26
N VAL A 89 -17.81 2.63 16.40
CA VAL A 89 -18.08 2.98 15.01
C VAL A 89 -19.52 3.51 14.93
N PRO A 90 -19.74 4.76 14.47
CA PRO A 90 -21.08 5.32 14.31
C PRO A 90 -21.98 4.42 13.46
N GLY A 91 -23.17 4.09 13.99
CA GLY A 91 -24.15 3.22 13.31
C GLY A 91 -23.86 1.72 13.41
N VAL A 92 -22.76 1.30 14.05
CA VAL A 92 -22.38 -0.10 14.24
C VAL A 92 -22.29 -0.45 15.73
N GLY A 93 -21.75 0.45 16.55
CA GLY A 93 -21.51 0.22 17.97
C GLY A 93 -20.04 -0.05 18.29
N GLY A 94 -19.79 -0.70 19.43
CA GLY A 94 -18.44 -1.10 19.84
C GLY A 94 -17.87 -2.18 18.95
N VAL A 95 -16.61 -2.01 18.58
CA VAL A 95 -15.86 -2.95 17.73
C VAL A 95 -14.50 -3.19 18.36
N GLN A 96 -14.13 -4.46 18.51
CA GLN A 96 -12.82 -4.89 18.96
C GLN A 96 -12.06 -5.47 17.77
N ALA A 97 -10.77 -5.19 17.65
CA ALA A 97 -9.94 -5.74 16.59
C ALA A 97 -8.52 -6.03 17.08
N TRP A 98 -7.90 -7.06 16.51
CA TRP A 98 -6.49 -7.39 16.74
C TRP A 98 -5.92 -8.19 15.58
N HIS A 99 -4.59 -8.31 15.57
CA HIS A 99 -3.84 -9.13 14.64
C HIS A 99 -3.11 -10.27 15.36
N GLU A 100 -2.89 -11.35 14.65
CA GLU A 100 -2.11 -12.49 15.09
C GLU A 100 -1.15 -12.89 13.98
N LEU A 101 0.14 -12.90 14.28
CA LEU A 101 1.16 -13.41 13.37
C LEU A 101 0.97 -14.92 13.21
N LEU A 102 0.86 -15.40 11.97
CA LEU A 102 0.71 -16.82 11.67
C LEU A 102 2.03 -17.45 11.22
N ASP A 103 2.76 -16.77 10.31
CA ASP A 103 3.96 -17.37 9.73
C ASP A 103 4.89 -16.29 9.15
N VAL A 104 6.20 -16.57 9.12
CA VAL A 104 7.23 -15.75 8.49
C VAL A 104 8.14 -16.65 7.65
N ARG A 105 8.10 -16.48 6.32
CA ARG A 105 8.95 -17.21 5.36
C ARG A 105 9.75 -16.23 4.52
N GLY A 106 10.97 -15.96 4.90
CA GLY A 106 11.79 -14.94 4.26
C GLY A 106 11.13 -13.57 4.35
N GLN A 107 10.75 -13.01 3.22
CA GLN A 107 10.07 -11.71 3.14
C GLN A 107 8.54 -11.81 3.23
N LEU A 108 7.98 -13.01 3.24
CA LEU A 108 6.54 -13.24 3.32
C LEU A 108 6.11 -13.37 4.78
N VAL A 109 5.15 -12.53 5.17
CA VAL A 109 4.60 -12.51 6.52
C VAL A 109 3.10 -12.70 6.43
N SER A 110 2.62 -13.79 7.01
CA SER A 110 1.19 -14.12 7.06
C SER A 110 0.62 -13.81 8.43
N PHE A 111 -0.55 -13.22 8.45
CA PHE A 111 -1.22 -12.84 9.70
C PHE A 111 -2.73 -12.99 9.56
N ARG A 112 -3.39 -13.12 10.70
CA ARG A 112 -4.85 -13.11 10.84
C ARG A 112 -5.28 -11.79 11.48
N SER A 113 -6.29 -11.17 10.91
CA SER A 113 -7.04 -10.07 11.53
C SER A 113 -8.34 -10.61 12.07
N THR A 114 -8.69 -10.27 13.31
CA THR A 114 -9.95 -10.60 13.94
C THR A 114 -10.68 -9.33 14.30
N VAL A 115 -11.97 -9.26 13.99
CA VAL A 115 -12.88 -8.17 14.34
C VAL A 115 -14.09 -8.76 15.04
N VAL A 116 -14.46 -8.20 16.19
CA VAL A 116 -15.63 -8.60 16.98
C VAL A 116 -16.56 -7.41 17.12
N PHE A 117 -17.83 -7.61 16.77
CA PHE A 117 -18.88 -6.61 16.94
C PHE A 117 -19.56 -6.83 18.30
N GLU A 118 -19.58 -5.81 19.15
CA GLU A 118 -20.17 -5.92 20.49
C GLU A 118 -21.70 -5.94 20.48
N SER A 119 -22.31 -5.45 19.40
CA SER A 119 -23.76 -5.37 19.25
C SER A 119 -24.46 -6.74 19.18
N ASP A 120 -23.80 -7.73 18.56
CA ASP A 120 -24.38 -9.06 18.33
C ASP A 120 -23.38 -10.20 18.59
N GLY A 121 -22.16 -9.87 18.99
CA GLY A 121 -21.08 -10.84 19.20
C GLY A 121 -20.53 -11.46 17.90
N ALA A 122 -20.89 -10.94 16.74
CA ALA A 122 -20.38 -11.45 15.45
C ALA A 122 -18.86 -11.31 15.37
N VAL A 123 -18.20 -12.36 14.88
CA VAL A 123 -16.74 -12.40 14.71
C VAL A 123 -16.41 -12.57 13.24
N LEU A 124 -15.61 -11.63 12.70
CA LEU A 124 -15.05 -11.73 11.36
C LEU A 124 -13.54 -11.97 11.46
N THR A 125 -13.06 -12.91 10.67
CA THR A 125 -11.62 -13.17 10.53
C THR A 125 -11.19 -13.09 9.08
N SER A 126 -9.98 -12.60 8.85
CA SER A 126 -9.34 -12.64 7.54
C SER A 126 -7.87 -12.98 7.68
N GLU A 127 -7.36 -13.77 6.76
CA GLU A 127 -5.93 -14.08 6.68
C GLU A 127 -5.34 -13.39 5.45
N SER A 128 -4.14 -12.85 5.62
CA SER A 128 -3.44 -12.15 4.57
C SER A 128 -1.95 -12.43 4.65
N THR A 129 -1.30 -12.41 3.49
CA THR A 129 0.16 -12.48 3.40
C THR A 129 0.66 -11.19 2.77
N LEU A 130 1.63 -10.55 3.42
CA LEU A 130 2.31 -9.36 2.91
C LEU A 130 3.75 -9.70 2.57
N ARG A 131 4.30 -9.02 1.56
CA ARG A 131 5.70 -9.12 1.22
C ARG A 131 6.45 -7.87 1.67
N PHE A 132 7.45 -8.09 2.51
CA PHE A 132 8.33 -7.05 3.04
C PHE A 132 9.62 -6.97 2.19
N ARG A 133 9.57 -6.23 1.08
CA ARG A 133 10.72 -5.99 0.22
C ARG A 133 11.69 -5.02 0.87
N HIS A 134 12.98 -5.28 0.74
CA HIS A 134 14.02 -4.36 1.18
C HIS A 134 14.08 -3.13 0.26
N ARG A 135 14.62 -2.03 0.80
CA ARG A 135 14.78 -0.76 0.09
C ARG A 135 15.44 -0.93 -1.27
N ASP A 136 16.50 -1.72 -1.34
CA ASP A 136 17.28 -1.90 -2.58
C ASP A 136 16.48 -2.68 -3.64
N GLU A 137 15.68 -3.66 -3.24
CA GLU A 137 14.80 -4.41 -4.14
C GLU A 137 13.71 -3.51 -4.74
N ILE A 138 13.13 -2.64 -3.92
CA ILE A 138 12.13 -1.66 -4.37
C ILE A 138 12.78 -0.68 -5.33
N THR A 139 13.96 -0.15 -4.99
CA THR A 139 14.71 0.77 -5.85
C THR A 139 15.04 0.13 -7.20
N ALA A 140 15.50 -1.13 -7.19
CA ALA A 140 15.78 -1.88 -8.43
C ALA A 140 14.51 -2.12 -9.25
N SER A 141 13.38 -2.44 -8.60
CA SER A 141 12.08 -2.63 -9.27
C SER A 141 11.59 -1.35 -9.93
N LEU A 142 11.74 -0.20 -9.26
CA LEU A 142 11.40 1.12 -9.80
C LEU A 142 12.26 1.45 -11.01
N ALA A 143 13.58 1.28 -10.91
CA ALA A 143 14.50 1.49 -12.02
C ALA A 143 14.17 0.60 -13.24
N ALA A 144 13.89 -0.69 -13.01
CA ALA A 144 13.49 -1.62 -14.05
C ALA A 144 12.16 -1.24 -14.72
N ALA A 145 11.28 -0.52 -14.03
CA ALA A 145 10.03 0.01 -14.57
C ALA A 145 10.18 1.41 -15.22
N GLY A 146 11.40 1.97 -15.26
CA GLY A 146 11.71 3.25 -15.91
C GLY A 146 11.65 4.48 -15.01
N TYR A 147 11.47 4.30 -13.70
CA TYR A 147 11.47 5.42 -12.74
C TYR A 147 12.88 5.81 -12.33
N VAL A 148 13.01 7.08 -11.95
CA VAL A 148 14.13 7.61 -11.17
C VAL A 148 13.63 7.84 -9.76
N VAL A 149 14.31 7.28 -8.76
CA VAL A 149 13.99 7.52 -7.35
C VAL A 149 14.61 8.84 -6.95
N ASP A 150 13.79 9.86 -6.71
CA ASP A 150 14.24 11.18 -6.31
C ASP A 150 14.53 11.23 -4.80
N GLU A 151 13.70 10.55 -3.99
CA GLU A 151 13.86 10.54 -2.53
C GLU A 151 13.31 9.23 -1.93
N VAL A 152 13.95 8.77 -0.85
CA VAL A 152 13.40 7.78 0.09
C VAL A 152 13.52 8.35 1.49
N ARG A 153 12.40 8.65 2.12
CA ARG A 153 12.32 9.25 3.46
C ARG A 153 11.47 8.41 4.41
N GLN A 154 11.50 8.76 5.67
CA GLN A 154 10.61 8.16 6.66
C GLN A 154 9.22 8.79 6.63
N ALA A 155 8.20 8.03 7.01
CA ALA A 155 6.84 8.55 7.19
C ALA A 155 6.81 9.50 8.40
N PRO A 156 6.33 10.75 8.25
CA PRO A 156 6.34 11.73 9.33
C PRO A 156 5.52 11.32 10.56
N ASP A 157 4.43 10.58 10.35
CA ASP A 157 3.53 10.08 11.38
C ASP A 157 4.00 8.77 12.02
N ARG A 158 5.01 8.11 11.41
CA ARG A 158 5.57 6.82 11.87
C ARG A 158 7.09 6.79 11.70
N PRO A 159 7.82 7.70 12.35
CA PRO A 159 9.27 7.81 12.17
C PRO A 159 9.98 6.51 12.54
N GLY A 160 10.91 6.07 11.69
CA GLY A 160 11.70 4.86 11.87
C GLY A 160 10.96 3.55 11.56
N ARG A 161 9.71 3.57 11.11
CA ARG A 161 8.91 2.36 10.88
C ARG A 161 8.59 2.09 9.42
N GLU A 162 8.54 3.13 8.61
CA GLU A 162 8.11 3.07 7.21
C GLU A 162 9.04 3.89 6.32
N LEU A 163 9.19 3.42 5.09
CA LEU A 163 9.89 4.10 4.01
C LEU A 163 8.85 4.68 3.05
N VAL A 164 8.97 5.96 2.72
CA VAL A 164 8.19 6.64 1.69
C VAL A 164 9.08 6.82 0.47
N PHE A 165 8.72 6.20 -0.64
CA PHE A 165 9.38 6.34 -1.92
C PHE A 165 8.73 7.46 -2.73
N ILE A 166 9.53 8.36 -3.26
CA ILE A 166 9.14 9.39 -4.22
C ILE A 166 9.94 9.11 -5.50
N ALA A 167 9.26 8.62 -6.52
CA ALA A 167 9.88 8.18 -7.75
C ALA A 167 9.23 8.89 -8.95
N ARG A 168 10.05 9.41 -9.84
CA ARG A 168 9.64 10.20 -10.99
C ARG A 168 9.69 9.38 -12.27
N ARG A 169 8.66 9.51 -13.12
CA ARG A 169 8.72 9.02 -14.49
C ARG A 169 9.79 9.80 -15.24
N ALA A 170 10.86 9.11 -15.68
CA ALA A 170 11.90 9.76 -16.46
C ALA A 170 11.31 10.33 -17.76
N SER A 171 11.65 11.58 -18.08
CA SER A 171 11.43 12.14 -19.42
C SER A 171 12.25 11.35 -20.41
N SER A 172 11.64 10.85 -21.48
CA SER A 172 12.41 10.35 -22.61
C SER A 172 13.24 11.51 -23.14
N LEU A 173 14.55 11.46 -22.96
CA LEU A 173 15.46 12.33 -23.71
C LEU A 173 15.26 11.98 -25.19
N ILE A 174 14.36 12.70 -25.87
CA ILE A 174 14.34 12.69 -27.32
C ILE A 174 15.65 13.37 -27.71
N GLY A 175 16.66 12.54 -27.96
CA GLY A 175 17.89 13.03 -28.54
C GLY A 175 17.56 13.67 -29.89
N HIS A 176 17.63 14.97 -29.97
CA HIS A 176 17.76 15.65 -31.23
C HIS A 176 19.21 15.39 -31.68
N ALA A 177 19.34 14.43 -32.58
CA ALA A 177 20.54 14.26 -33.41
C ALA A 177 20.37 15.11 -34.64
#